data_919a3af62c8ea2700c7283d930d82f60
#
_entry.id   919a3af62c8ea2700c7283d930d82f60
#
_cell.length_a   1.000
_cell.length_b   1.000
_cell.length_c   1.000
_cell.angle_alpha   90.00
_cell.angle_beta   90.00
_cell.angle_gamma   90.00
#
_symmetry.space_group_name_H-M   'P 1'
#
loop_
_entity.id
_entity.type
_entity.pdbx_description
1 polymer ?
#
loop_
_entity_poly.entity_id
_entity_poly.type
_entity_poly.pdbx_seq_one_letter_code
_entity_poly.pdbx_strand_id
1 'polypeptide(L)'
;MLYNNLINKIIYKQHSISVRLWILIPLTIILIISFLTLNYTAIEDSFFSSTFVKQVIWFGIGLLIFILIQSFRIQFFQEYAYHFYIVLLILISLTYFMPPIGGSRRWISFGQILFQPSEFGKLILVFVLARLLSSQQGKIYEIKLLILTLMAASL
;
A
#
# COMPACT_ATOMS: atom_id res chain seq x y z
N MET A 1 -19.28 -8.28 -34.97
CA MET A 1 -18.56 -8.78 -33.78
C MET A 1 -17.30 -7.94 -33.47
N LEU A 2 -16.43 -7.64 -34.45
CA LEU A 2 -15.23 -6.81 -34.30
C LEU A 2 -15.49 -5.37 -33.82
N TYR A 3 -16.54 -4.72 -34.32
CA TYR A 3 -16.92 -3.35 -33.99
C TYR A 3 -17.24 -3.18 -32.48
N ASN A 4 -18.03 -4.09 -31.91
CA ASN A 4 -18.37 -4.03 -30.47
C ASN A 4 -17.14 -4.27 -29.56
N ASN A 5 -16.19 -5.11 -30.00
CA ASN A 5 -14.94 -5.33 -29.26
C ASN A 5 -14.05 -4.07 -29.26
N LEU A 6 -14.01 -3.34 -30.37
CA LEU A 6 -13.25 -2.08 -30.46
C LEU A 6 -13.85 -0.99 -29.58
N ILE A 7 -15.17 -0.81 -29.62
CA ILE A 7 -15.88 0.16 -28.78
C ILE A 7 -15.67 -0.15 -27.30
N ASN A 8 -15.87 -1.39 -26.89
CA ASN A 8 -15.65 -1.79 -25.49
C ASN A 8 -14.21 -1.56 -25.04
N LYS A 9 -13.22 -1.80 -25.90
CA LYS A 9 -11.81 -1.54 -25.61
C LYS A 9 -11.50 -0.04 -25.47
N ILE A 10 -12.12 0.80 -26.29
CA ILE A 10 -11.97 2.28 -26.22
C ILE A 10 -12.62 2.80 -24.94
N ILE A 11 -13.85 2.40 -24.65
CA ILE A 11 -14.57 2.82 -23.43
C ILE A 11 -13.80 2.39 -22.18
N TYR A 12 -13.31 1.15 -22.13
CA TYR A 12 -12.51 0.65 -21.00
C TYR A 12 -11.21 1.45 -20.83
N LYS A 13 -10.50 1.75 -21.92
CA LYS A 13 -9.28 2.56 -21.90
C LYS A 13 -9.54 3.97 -21.41
N GLN A 14 -10.61 4.61 -21.89
CA GLN A 14 -10.98 5.97 -21.48
C GLN A 14 -11.38 6.03 -20.01
N HIS A 15 -12.15 5.06 -19.53
CA HIS A 15 -12.54 4.96 -18.13
C HIS A 15 -11.31 4.73 -17.21
N SER A 16 -10.37 3.89 -17.62
CA SER A 16 -9.16 3.62 -16.84
C SER A 16 -8.25 4.85 -16.72
N ILE A 17 -8.16 5.68 -17.76
CA ILE A 17 -7.39 6.93 -17.74
C ILE A 17 -8.05 7.94 -16.79
N SER A 18 -9.37 8.08 -16.89
CA SER A 18 -10.13 8.98 -16.01
C SER A 18 -9.94 8.66 -14.54
N VAL A 19 -10.07 7.39 -14.13
CA VAL A 19 -9.87 6.97 -12.74
C VAL A 19 -8.46 7.27 -12.24
N ARG A 20 -7.43 7.08 -13.08
CA ARG A 20 -6.04 7.41 -12.72
C ARG A 20 -5.86 8.91 -12.44
N LEU A 21 -6.44 9.77 -13.28
CA LEU A 21 -6.36 11.22 -13.08
C LEU A 21 -7.06 11.67 -11.80
N TRP A 22 -8.23 11.11 -11.47
CA TRP A 22 -8.95 11.41 -10.24
C TRP A 22 -8.14 11.08 -8.97
N ILE A 23 -7.24 10.10 -9.03
CA ILE A 23 -6.36 9.73 -7.91
C ILE A 23 -5.09 10.58 -7.92
N LEU A 24 -4.48 10.80 -9.09
CA LEU A 24 -3.20 11.50 -9.21
C LEU A 24 -3.31 13.00 -8.91
N ILE A 25 -4.42 13.66 -9.29
CA ILE A 25 -4.60 15.10 -9.03
C ILE A 25 -4.56 15.42 -7.53
N PRO A 26 -5.39 14.83 -6.65
CA PRO A 26 -5.31 15.13 -5.22
C PRO A 26 -3.97 14.70 -4.61
N LEU A 27 -3.36 13.62 -5.07
CA LEU A 27 -2.04 13.21 -4.61
C LEU A 27 -0.98 14.28 -4.90
N THR A 28 -0.95 14.81 -6.13
CA THR A 28 0.01 15.86 -6.50
C THR A 28 -0.24 17.16 -5.74
N ILE A 29 -1.48 17.53 -5.49
CA ILE A 29 -1.83 18.70 -4.68
C ILE A 29 -1.30 18.54 -3.24
N ILE A 30 -1.53 17.40 -2.60
CA ILE A 30 -1.03 17.11 -1.25
C ILE A 30 0.50 17.15 -1.22
N LEU A 31 1.17 16.60 -2.22
CA LEU A 31 2.64 16.64 -2.33
C LEU A 31 3.17 18.07 -2.44
N ILE A 32 2.56 18.89 -3.29
CA ILE A 32 2.95 20.30 -3.45
C ILE A 32 2.80 21.04 -2.12
N ILE A 33 1.66 20.91 -1.46
CA ILE A 33 1.42 21.53 -0.14
C ILE A 33 2.47 21.06 0.88
N SER A 34 2.75 19.75 0.93
CA SER A 34 3.75 19.16 1.82
C SER A 34 5.14 19.75 1.57
N PHE A 35 5.59 19.86 0.34
CA PHE A 35 6.89 20.44 0.00
C PHE A 35 6.97 21.93 0.33
N LEU A 36 5.91 22.71 0.08
CA LEU A 36 5.87 24.12 0.42
C LEU A 36 5.95 24.35 1.94
N THR A 37 5.20 23.57 2.72
CA THR A 37 5.19 23.68 4.18
C THR A 37 6.56 23.33 4.76
N LEU A 38 7.19 22.25 4.31
CA LEU A 38 8.50 21.84 4.81
C LEU A 38 9.63 22.80 4.39
N ASN A 39 9.55 23.36 3.19
CA ASN A 39 10.52 24.38 2.77
C ASN A 39 10.47 25.64 3.63
N TYR A 40 9.27 26.02 4.05
CA TYR A 40 9.09 27.19 4.95
C TYR A 40 9.68 26.94 6.34
N THR A 41 9.63 25.71 6.87
CA THR A 41 10.16 25.36 8.19
C THR A 41 11.66 25.04 8.19
N ALA A 42 12.28 24.86 7.03
CA ALA A 42 13.69 24.43 6.89
C ALA A 42 14.74 25.54 7.08
N ILE A 43 14.34 26.75 7.48
CA ILE A 43 15.21 27.96 7.49
C ILE A 43 16.36 27.88 8.51
N GLU A 44 16.29 26.97 9.51
CA GLU A 44 17.29 26.91 10.61
C GLU A 44 18.22 25.67 10.58
N ASP A 45 17.96 24.67 9.71
CA ASP A 45 18.70 23.42 9.70
C ASP A 45 19.78 23.36 8.60
N SER A 46 20.87 22.62 8.85
CA SER A 46 21.85 22.31 7.81
C SER A 46 21.18 21.55 6.65
N PHE A 47 21.58 21.83 5.42
CA PHE A 47 20.94 21.33 4.18
C PHE A 47 20.63 19.82 4.20
N PHE A 48 21.57 18.98 4.70
CA PHE A 48 21.38 17.51 4.73
C PHE A 48 20.59 17.00 5.94
N SER A 49 20.45 17.78 7.01
CA SER A 49 19.64 17.40 8.17
C SER A 49 18.20 17.88 8.06
N SER A 50 17.92 18.76 7.08
CA SER A 50 16.59 19.35 6.94
C SER A 50 15.53 18.29 6.63
N THR A 51 14.38 18.43 7.27
CA THR A 51 13.20 17.57 7.05
C THR A 51 12.78 17.59 5.59
N PHE A 52 12.98 18.70 4.88
CA PHE A 52 12.72 18.84 3.45
C PHE A 52 13.53 17.86 2.60
N VAL A 53 14.86 17.76 2.82
CA VAL A 53 15.71 16.83 2.06
C VAL A 53 15.32 15.38 2.30
N LYS A 54 15.02 15.02 3.54
CA LYS A 54 14.51 13.69 3.87
C LYS A 54 13.20 13.39 3.11
N GLN A 55 12.29 14.35 3.03
CA GLN A 55 11.03 14.22 2.29
C GLN A 55 11.27 13.98 0.79
N VAL A 56 12.19 14.73 0.18
CA VAL A 56 12.54 14.55 -1.25
C VAL A 56 13.12 13.17 -1.51
N ILE A 57 14.00 12.68 -0.63
CA ILE A 57 14.59 11.34 -0.74
C ILE A 57 13.49 10.27 -0.64
N TRP A 58 12.64 10.34 0.37
CA TRP A 58 11.54 9.39 0.55
C TRP A 58 10.53 9.42 -0.58
N PHE A 59 10.25 10.61 -1.13
CA PHE A 59 9.43 10.73 -2.33
C PHE A 59 10.06 10.04 -3.54
N GLY A 60 11.37 10.23 -3.75
CA GLY A 60 12.09 9.55 -4.84
C GLY A 60 12.06 8.03 -4.72
N ILE A 61 12.28 7.51 -3.50
CA ILE A 61 12.17 6.07 -3.21
C ILE A 61 10.73 5.58 -3.46
N GLY A 62 9.73 6.31 -2.98
CA GLY A 62 8.33 5.97 -3.19
C GLY A 62 7.93 5.94 -4.67
N LEU A 63 8.41 6.91 -5.45
CA LEU A 63 8.20 6.96 -6.90
C LEU A 63 8.83 5.75 -7.61
N LEU A 64 10.06 5.39 -7.23
CA LEU A 64 10.76 4.23 -7.77
C LEU A 64 9.98 2.94 -7.48
N ILE A 65 9.55 2.74 -6.23
CA ILE A 65 8.72 1.59 -5.84
C ILE A 65 7.40 1.57 -6.61
N PHE A 66 6.77 2.73 -6.79
CA PHE A 66 5.53 2.87 -7.55
C PHE A 66 5.70 2.40 -9.01
N ILE A 67 6.78 2.82 -9.67
CA ILE A 67 7.09 2.39 -11.05
C ILE A 67 7.37 0.88 -11.09
N LEU A 68 8.14 0.35 -10.14
CA LEU A 68 8.43 -1.08 -10.05
C LEU A 68 7.16 -1.91 -9.88
N ILE A 69 6.25 -1.51 -8.99
CA ILE A 69 5.00 -2.24 -8.74
C ILE A 69 4.11 -2.25 -9.98
N GLN A 70 4.10 -1.18 -10.79
CA GLN A 70 3.34 -1.16 -12.04
C GLN A 70 3.80 -2.20 -13.08
N SER A 71 5.04 -2.66 -12.98
CA SER A 71 5.57 -3.71 -13.86
C SER A 71 5.04 -5.10 -13.52
N PHE A 72 4.50 -5.30 -12.32
CA PHE A 72 3.91 -6.55 -11.91
C PHE A 72 2.44 -6.66 -12.34
N ARG A 73 2.06 -7.84 -12.78
CA ARG A 73 0.65 -8.14 -13.12
C ARG A 73 -0.15 -8.35 -11.83
N ILE A 74 -1.39 -7.86 -11.80
CA ILE A 74 -2.27 -8.00 -10.62
C ILE A 74 -2.47 -9.48 -10.22
N GLN A 75 -2.43 -10.40 -11.21
CA GLN A 75 -2.53 -11.84 -10.97
C GLN A 75 -1.42 -12.35 -10.06
N PHE A 76 -0.20 -11.79 -10.15
CA PHE A 76 0.91 -12.14 -9.28
C PHE A 76 0.55 -11.91 -7.80
N PHE A 77 0.00 -10.75 -7.46
CA PHE A 77 -0.39 -10.44 -6.09
C PHE A 77 -1.53 -11.33 -5.59
N GLN A 78 -2.47 -11.69 -6.48
CA GLN A 78 -3.56 -12.60 -6.15
C GLN A 78 -3.04 -14.03 -5.94
N GLU A 79 -2.14 -14.51 -6.79
CA GLU A 79 -1.57 -15.86 -6.70
C GLU A 79 -0.75 -16.07 -5.42
N TYR A 80 0.05 -15.07 -5.05
CA TYR A 80 0.91 -15.12 -3.87
C TYR A 80 0.29 -14.50 -2.60
N ALA A 81 -0.99 -14.14 -2.61
CA ALA A 81 -1.65 -13.46 -1.49
C ALA A 81 -1.48 -14.18 -0.14
N TYR A 82 -1.63 -15.51 -0.12
CA TYR A 82 -1.46 -16.30 1.11
C TYR A 82 0.00 -16.34 1.60
N HIS A 83 0.96 -16.36 0.69
CA HIS A 83 2.38 -16.32 1.07
C HIS A 83 2.73 -14.96 1.69
N PHE A 84 2.25 -13.87 1.09
CA PHE A 84 2.41 -12.53 1.67
C PHE A 84 1.76 -12.42 3.05
N TYR A 85 0.60 -13.07 3.25
CA TYR A 85 -0.08 -13.09 4.54
C TYR A 85 0.73 -13.83 5.61
N ILE A 86 1.32 -14.98 5.29
CA ILE A 86 2.19 -15.73 6.21
C ILE A 86 3.42 -14.91 6.58
N VAL A 87 4.08 -14.29 5.60
CA VAL A 87 5.23 -13.40 5.85
C VAL A 87 4.83 -12.23 6.74
N LEU A 88 3.67 -11.63 6.50
CA LEU A 88 3.14 -10.56 7.33
C LEU A 88 2.94 -11.00 8.78
N LEU A 89 2.34 -12.17 9.02
CA LEU A 89 2.14 -12.70 10.37
C LEU A 89 3.48 -12.90 11.10
N ILE A 90 4.51 -13.39 10.40
CA ILE A 90 5.86 -13.53 10.95
C ILE A 90 6.42 -12.15 11.32
N LEU A 91 6.29 -11.15 10.44
CA LEU A 91 6.78 -9.79 10.71
C LEU A 91 6.05 -9.14 11.88
N ILE A 92 4.72 -9.30 12.00
CA ILE A 92 3.96 -8.81 13.16
C ILE A 92 4.40 -9.52 14.43
N SER A 93 4.62 -10.83 14.40
CA SER A 93 5.11 -11.58 15.55
C SER A 93 6.51 -11.10 16.00
N LEU A 94 7.37 -10.73 15.05
CA LEU A 94 8.70 -10.17 15.35
C LEU A 94 8.61 -8.82 16.07
N THR A 95 7.58 -8.01 15.83
CA THR A 95 7.43 -6.72 16.55
C THR A 95 7.27 -6.90 18.05
N TYR A 96 6.75 -8.05 18.50
CA TYR A 96 6.59 -8.35 19.93
C TYR A 96 7.93 -8.43 20.67
N PHE A 97 8.98 -8.84 19.99
CA PHE A 97 10.34 -8.95 20.55
C PHE A 97 11.12 -7.63 20.47
N MET A 98 10.56 -6.59 19.83
CA MET A 98 11.21 -5.29 19.69
C MET A 98 10.94 -4.38 20.91
N PRO A 99 11.84 -3.43 21.20
CA PRO A 99 11.63 -2.47 22.26
C PRO A 99 10.37 -1.62 21.98
N PRO A 100 9.61 -1.27 23.03
CA PRO A 100 8.41 -0.45 22.85
C PRO A 100 8.80 0.98 22.41
N ILE A 101 8.11 1.50 21.39
CA ILE A 101 8.24 2.87 20.92
C ILE A 101 6.89 3.57 21.19
N GLY A 102 6.91 4.66 21.95
CA GLY A 102 5.68 5.36 22.35
C GLY A 102 4.70 4.49 23.14
N GLY A 103 5.22 3.56 23.94
CA GLY A 103 4.38 2.65 24.76
C GLY A 103 3.80 1.46 23.98
N SER A 104 4.09 1.27 22.71
CA SER A 104 3.57 0.16 21.91
C SER A 104 4.66 -0.58 21.15
N ARG A 105 4.47 -1.91 20.96
CA ARG A 105 5.39 -2.80 20.23
C ARG A 105 4.87 -3.10 18.84
N ARG A 106 4.74 -2.06 18.01
CA ARG A 106 4.20 -2.15 16.63
C ARG A 106 5.24 -1.88 15.56
N TRP A 107 6.45 -1.48 15.96
CA TRP A 107 7.49 -1.00 15.07
C TRP A 107 8.70 -1.92 15.08
N ILE A 108 9.23 -2.18 13.89
CA ILE A 108 10.56 -2.78 13.72
C ILE A 108 11.53 -1.63 13.46
N SER A 109 12.50 -1.47 14.34
CA SER A 109 13.51 -0.41 14.22
C SER A 109 14.75 -0.93 13.50
N PHE A 110 15.10 -0.30 12.39
CA PHE A 110 16.35 -0.50 11.69
C PHE A 110 17.19 0.79 11.78
N GLY A 111 17.77 1.03 12.96
CA GLY A 111 18.48 2.27 13.23
C GLY A 111 17.54 3.48 13.22
N GLN A 112 17.67 4.36 12.24
CA GLN A 112 16.82 5.55 12.10
C GLN A 112 15.51 5.30 11.34
N ILE A 113 15.33 4.12 10.75
CA ILE A 113 14.15 3.76 9.97
C ILE A 113 13.20 2.96 10.84
N LEU A 114 11.98 3.43 10.98
CA LEU A 114 10.90 2.73 11.68
C LEU A 114 9.97 2.11 10.65
N PHE A 115 9.83 0.81 10.72
CA PHE A 115 8.96 0.03 9.84
C PHE A 115 7.79 -0.55 10.64
N GLN A 116 6.55 -0.28 10.20
CA GLN A 116 5.35 -0.80 10.83
C GLN A 116 4.70 -1.86 9.93
N PRO A 117 4.82 -3.16 10.24
CA PRO A 117 4.29 -4.24 9.40
C PRO A 117 2.77 -4.17 9.21
N SER A 118 2.02 -3.72 10.20
CA SER A 118 0.55 -3.63 10.13
C SER A 118 0.04 -2.68 9.04
N GLU A 119 0.83 -1.68 8.59
CA GLU A 119 0.45 -0.83 7.46
C GLU A 119 0.39 -1.62 6.14
N PHE A 120 1.34 -2.55 5.94
CA PHE A 120 1.31 -3.47 4.80
C PHE A 120 0.20 -4.52 4.94
N GLY A 121 -0.17 -4.84 6.19
CA GLY A 121 -1.25 -5.77 6.49
C GLY A 121 -2.57 -5.38 5.85
N LYS A 122 -2.89 -4.11 5.83
CA LYS A 122 -4.12 -3.57 5.19
C LYS A 122 -4.18 -3.94 3.70
N LEU A 123 -3.06 -3.77 2.98
CA LEU A 123 -2.98 -4.09 1.55
C LEU A 123 -3.01 -5.60 1.30
N ILE A 124 -2.26 -6.37 2.09
CA ILE A 124 -2.19 -7.82 1.96
C ILE A 124 -3.55 -8.44 2.26
N LEU A 125 -4.27 -7.94 3.26
CA LEU A 125 -5.62 -8.40 3.58
C LEU A 125 -6.58 -8.20 2.40
N VAL A 126 -6.50 -7.06 1.71
CA VAL A 126 -7.32 -6.82 0.51
C VAL A 126 -7.03 -7.86 -0.58
N PHE A 127 -5.76 -8.21 -0.81
CA PHE A 127 -5.40 -9.25 -1.79
C PHE A 127 -5.90 -10.63 -1.38
N VAL A 128 -5.81 -10.99 -0.10
CA VAL A 128 -6.31 -12.26 0.42
C VAL A 128 -7.83 -12.34 0.27
N LEU A 129 -8.56 -11.29 0.66
CA LEU A 129 -10.01 -11.23 0.51
C LEU A 129 -10.44 -11.29 -0.96
N ALA A 130 -9.76 -10.55 -1.84
CA ALA A 130 -10.03 -10.58 -3.27
C ALA A 130 -9.83 -11.98 -3.86
N ARG A 131 -8.79 -12.69 -3.43
CA ARG A 131 -8.54 -14.08 -3.85
C ARG A 131 -9.61 -15.03 -3.32
N LEU A 132 -9.98 -14.92 -2.05
CA LEU A 132 -11.03 -15.73 -1.43
C LEU A 132 -12.36 -15.56 -2.19
N LEU A 133 -12.76 -14.32 -2.43
CA LEU A 133 -14.02 -14.02 -3.13
C LEU A 133 -14.00 -14.44 -4.60
N SER A 134 -12.84 -14.35 -5.26
CA SER A 134 -12.67 -14.75 -6.66
C SER A 134 -12.67 -16.28 -6.85
N SER A 135 -12.15 -17.04 -5.87
CA SER A 135 -12.03 -18.50 -5.97
C SER A 135 -13.36 -19.23 -5.80
N GLN A 136 -14.41 -18.55 -5.35
CA GLN A 136 -15.66 -19.16 -4.94
C GLN A 136 -16.87 -18.57 -5.65
N GLN A 137 -17.03 -18.93 -6.90
CA GLN A 137 -18.28 -18.70 -7.61
C GLN A 137 -19.42 -19.50 -6.92
N GLY A 138 -20.05 -18.88 -5.89
CA GLY A 138 -21.39 -19.25 -5.45
C GLY A 138 -21.55 -20.12 -4.20
N LYS A 139 -20.60 -20.25 -3.28
CA LYS A 139 -20.81 -21.00 -2.03
C LYS A 139 -20.71 -20.12 -0.79
N ILE A 140 -21.84 -20.04 -0.06
CA ILE A 140 -22.08 -19.24 1.17
C ILE A 140 -21.19 -19.66 2.38
N TYR A 141 -20.36 -20.68 2.24
CA TYR A 141 -19.48 -21.19 3.32
C TYR A 141 -18.41 -20.18 3.78
N GLU A 142 -18.21 -19.10 3.07
CA GLU A 142 -17.07 -18.20 3.25
C GLU A 142 -17.35 -16.97 4.08
N ILE A 143 -18.60 -16.70 4.42
CA ILE A 143 -18.92 -15.66 5.39
C ILE A 143 -18.24 -15.96 6.73
N LYS A 144 -18.15 -17.25 7.12
CA LYS A 144 -17.41 -17.65 8.33
C LYS A 144 -15.92 -17.34 8.23
N LEU A 145 -15.31 -17.62 7.07
CA LEU A 145 -13.88 -17.36 6.86
C LEU A 145 -13.60 -15.85 6.78
N LEU A 146 -14.50 -15.10 6.16
CA LEU A 146 -14.43 -13.63 6.09
C LEU A 146 -14.56 -13.00 7.48
N ILE A 147 -15.48 -13.49 8.30
CA ILE A 147 -15.61 -13.05 9.70
C ILE A 147 -14.34 -13.41 10.49
N LEU A 148 -13.79 -14.60 10.29
CA LEU A 148 -12.59 -15.07 10.99
C LEU A 148 -11.34 -14.27 10.60
N THR A 149 -11.20 -13.89 9.32
CA THR A 149 -10.12 -13.00 8.85
C THR A 149 -10.30 -11.56 9.33
N LEU A 150 -11.53 -11.05 9.39
CA LEU A 150 -11.81 -9.74 9.96
C LEU A 150 -11.56 -9.70 11.48
N MET A 151 -11.90 -10.74 12.21
CA MET A 151 -11.58 -10.88 13.63
C MET A 151 -10.07 -10.97 13.87
N ALA A 152 -9.34 -11.71 13.04
CA ALA A 152 -7.87 -11.80 13.13
C ALA A 152 -7.16 -10.48 12.76
N ALA A 153 -7.78 -9.63 11.96
CA ALA A 153 -7.25 -8.32 11.59
C ALA A 153 -7.57 -7.22 12.62
N SER A 154 -8.53 -7.47 13.53
CA SER A 154 -8.92 -6.52 14.59
C SER A 154 -8.12 -6.69 15.89
N LEU A 155 -7.31 -7.74 15.99
CA LEU A 155 -6.36 -8.01 17.07
C LEU A 155 -5.01 -7.36 16.77
#